data_98286db7c70670ec6f023764841dea22
#
_entry.id   98286db7c70670ec6f023764841dea22
#
_cell.length_a   1.000
_cell.length_b   1.000
_cell.length_c   1.000
_cell.angle_alpha   90.00
_cell.angle_beta   90.00
_cell.angle_gamma   90.00
#
_symmetry.space_group_name_H-M   'P 1'
#
loop_
_entity.id
_entity.type
_entity.pdbx_description
1 polymer ?
#
loop_
_entity_poly.entity_id
_entity_poly.type
_entity_poly.pdbx_seq_one_letter_code
_entity_poly.pdbx_strand_id
1 'polypeptide(L)'
;KVVFFLLCILPFVGKFFKSEDTSNNEKITLSSPPQLIVDGGINDSFGSDAETYVSEHFGFRNTLISLNSAIYYDVFKQSNQQDVIVGTNGWLYYTPTLNDYLNRDALSDNEISCIVRTLELQQEYVLSYGGNYVFTVVPNKNTLYPQGMPSRYIKSNEQNTLTKLTNALSSTDIHYCNLKDVLSAQDSILYHKDDTHWNNHGALVGYNAILDYAIVPHNEYSTVSFNS
;
A
#
# COMPACT_ATOMS: atom_id res chain seq x y z
N LYS A 1 23.04 -28.85 -19.32
CA LYS A 1 23.88 -27.73 -19.84
C LYS A 1 23.24 -27.15 -21.11
N VAL A 2 22.93 -27.96 -22.15
CA VAL A 2 22.34 -27.47 -23.43
C VAL A 2 21.04 -26.68 -23.19
N VAL A 3 20.12 -27.21 -22.39
CA VAL A 3 18.85 -26.53 -22.04
C VAL A 3 19.08 -25.16 -21.42
N PHE A 4 20.07 -25.02 -20.54
CA PHE A 4 20.42 -23.73 -19.93
C PHE A 4 20.87 -22.70 -20.99
N PHE A 5 21.74 -23.09 -21.90
CA PHE A 5 22.18 -22.20 -22.99
C PHE A 5 21.04 -21.82 -23.94
N LEU A 6 20.14 -22.78 -24.25
CA LEU A 6 18.96 -22.50 -25.07
C LEU A 6 18.02 -21.49 -24.37
N LEU A 7 17.81 -21.60 -23.05
CA LEU A 7 17.03 -20.64 -22.26
C LEU A 7 17.67 -19.26 -22.23
N CYS A 8 19.01 -19.16 -22.17
CA CYS A 8 19.72 -17.88 -22.23
C CYS A 8 19.63 -17.20 -23.61
N ILE A 9 19.55 -17.98 -24.70
CA ILE A 9 19.44 -17.44 -26.05
C ILE A 9 18.01 -17.07 -26.43
N LEU A 10 17.02 -17.72 -25.83
CA LEU A 10 15.58 -17.53 -26.11
C LEU A 10 15.14 -16.04 -26.10
N PRO A 11 15.53 -15.21 -25.14
CA PRO A 11 15.15 -13.80 -25.10
C PRO A 11 15.67 -12.99 -26.30
N PHE A 12 16.87 -13.30 -26.76
CA PHE A 12 17.46 -12.62 -27.92
C PHE A 12 16.76 -12.99 -29.22
N VAL A 13 16.39 -14.26 -29.37
CA VAL A 13 15.60 -14.73 -30.52
C VAL A 13 14.19 -14.17 -30.50
N GLY A 14 13.58 -14.09 -29.31
CA GLY A 14 12.24 -13.56 -29.12
C GLY A 14 12.06 -12.10 -29.55
N LYS A 15 13.11 -11.28 -29.47
CA LYS A 15 13.08 -9.88 -29.94
C LYS A 15 12.72 -9.77 -31.44
N PHE A 16 13.02 -10.77 -32.28
CA PHE A 16 12.68 -10.77 -33.70
C PHE A 16 11.20 -11.09 -33.97
N PHE A 17 10.47 -11.62 -32.98
CA PHE A 17 9.08 -12.06 -33.16
C PHE A 17 8.07 -11.12 -32.54
N LYS A 18 8.43 -10.34 -31.51
CA LYS A 18 7.53 -9.42 -30.81
C LYS A 18 8.30 -8.26 -30.19
N SER A 19 7.97 -7.04 -30.60
CA SER A 19 8.41 -5.79 -30.00
C SER A 19 7.26 -5.23 -29.16
N GLU A 20 7.51 -4.86 -27.91
CA GLU A 20 6.55 -4.18 -27.04
C GLU A 20 7.17 -2.85 -26.61
N ASP A 21 6.47 -1.74 -26.90
CA ASP A 21 6.95 -0.39 -26.58
C ASP A 21 6.56 0.06 -25.16
N THR A 22 5.67 -0.68 -24.51
CA THR A 22 5.22 -0.41 -23.13
C THR A 22 5.13 -1.68 -22.31
N SER A 23 5.48 -1.61 -21.03
CA SER A 23 5.24 -2.70 -20.09
C SER A 23 3.88 -2.48 -19.42
N ASN A 24 2.86 -3.17 -19.92
CA ASN A 24 1.52 -3.13 -19.32
C ASN A 24 1.50 -3.67 -17.88
N ASN A 25 2.41 -4.60 -17.56
CA ASN A 25 2.47 -5.19 -16.21
C ASN A 25 3.10 -4.26 -15.18
N GLU A 26 4.03 -3.41 -15.62
CA GLU A 26 4.78 -2.49 -14.73
C GLU A 26 4.29 -1.05 -14.85
N LYS A 27 3.40 -0.75 -15.81
CA LYS A 27 2.88 0.60 -16.11
C LYS A 27 3.99 1.65 -16.33
N ILE A 28 5.11 1.22 -16.92
CA ILE A 28 6.25 2.07 -17.27
C ILE A 28 6.37 2.22 -18.79
N THR A 29 6.89 3.37 -19.22
CA THR A 29 7.32 3.59 -20.59
C THR A 29 8.75 3.07 -20.71
N LEU A 30 8.99 2.21 -21.71
CA LEU A 30 10.31 1.62 -21.92
C LEU A 30 11.29 2.67 -22.46
N SER A 31 12.58 2.49 -22.16
CA SER A 31 13.64 3.40 -22.58
C SER A 31 13.80 3.43 -24.11
N SER A 32 14.21 4.58 -24.64
CA SER A 32 14.57 4.73 -26.06
C SER A 32 15.92 4.09 -26.37
N PRO A 33 16.18 3.71 -27.64
CA PRO A 33 17.50 3.23 -28.04
C PRO A 33 18.59 4.22 -27.64
N PRO A 34 19.69 3.77 -27.00
CA PRO A 34 20.75 4.66 -26.53
C PRO A 34 21.48 5.31 -27.69
N GLN A 35 21.81 6.57 -27.56
CA GLN A 35 22.60 7.33 -28.54
C GLN A 35 24.05 7.39 -28.09
N LEU A 36 24.98 6.99 -28.96
CA LEU A 36 26.41 7.05 -28.68
C LEU A 36 26.94 8.48 -28.67
N ILE A 37 26.33 9.38 -29.48
CA ILE A 37 26.72 10.78 -29.60
C ILE A 37 25.51 11.64 -29.19
N VAL A 38 25.70 12.51 -28.22
CA VAL A 38 24.73 13.49 -27.74
C VAL A 38 25.41 14.86 -27.70
N ASP A 39 24.78 15.88 -28.27
CA ASP A 39 25.26 17.27 -28.30
C ASP A 39 26.70 17.41 -28.88
N GLY A 40 27.06 16.55 -29.82
CA GLY A 40 28.39 16.57 -30.50
C GLY A 40 29.52 15.93 -29.68
N GLY A 41 29.26 15.35 -28.52
CA GLY A 41 30.20 14.58 -27.69
C GLY A 41 29.82 13.10 -27.53
N ILE A 42 30.76 12.30 -27.03
CA ILE A 42 30.48 10.92 -26.66
C ILE A 42 29.60 10.92 -25.42
N ASN A 43 28.52 10.13 -25.45
CA ASN A 43 27.64 9.94 -24.30
C ASN A 43 28.31 9.06 -23.24
N ASP A 44 28.72 9.64 -22.14
CA ASP A 44 29.35 8.92 -21.03
C ASP A 44 28.42 7.88 -20.37
N SER A 45 27.10 8.07 -20.51
CA SER A 45 26.07 7.15 -20.00
C SER A 45 25.69 6.04 -20.99
N PHE A 46 26.28 6.02 -22.19
CA PHE A 46 25.90 5.08 -23.26
C PHE A 46 25.87 3.61 -22.78
N GLY A 47 26.84 3.20 -21.93
CA GLY A 47 26.91 1.84 -21.41
C GLY A 47 25.71 1.49 -20.53
N SER A 48 25.38 2.36 -19.57
CA SER A 48 24.21 2.18 -18.67
C SER A 48 22.88 2.29 -19.42
N ASP A 49 22.78 3.20 -20.39
CA ASP A 49 21.58 3.37 -21.22
C ASP A 49 21.35 2.14 -22.10
N ALA A 50 22.42 1.56 -22.64
CA ALA A 50 22.37 0.33 -23.44
C ALA A 50 21.96 -0.88 -22.58
N GLU A 51 22.49 -1.01 -21.37
CA GLU A 51 22.08 -2.05 -20.42
C GLU A 51 20.60 -1.94 -20.07
N THR A 52 20.14 -0.74 -19.74
CA THR A 52 18.73 -0.45 -19.46
C THR A 52 17.86 -0.81 -20.66
N TYR A 53 18.22 -0.34 -21.85
CA TYR A 53 17.49 -0.64 -23.07
C TYR A 53 17.39 -2.13 -23.34
N VAL A 54 18.49 -2.88 -23.25
CA VAL A 54 18.50 -4.33 -23.46
C VAL A 54 17.64 -5.05 -22.40
N SER A 55 17.75 -4.66 -21.14
CA SER A 55 16.98 -5.26 -20.03
C SER A 55 15.47 -5.01 -20.14
N GLU A 56 15.07 -3.91 -20.76
CA GLU A 56 13.66 -3.56 -20.95
C GLU A 56 13.06 -4.15 -22.23
N HIS A 57 13.90 -4.39 -23.28
CA HIS A 57 13.43 -4.76 -24.63
C HIS A 57 13.79 -6.19 -25.03
N PHE A 58 14.19 -7.07 -24.11
CA PHE A 58 14.44 -8.46 -24.51
C PHE A 58 13.12 -9.22 -24.79
N GLY A 59 13.19 -10.18 -25.71
CA GLY A 59 12.00 -10.93 -26.14
C GLY A 59 11.37 -11.75 -25.01
N PHE A 60 10.04 -11.82 -25.03
CA PHE A 60 9.22 -12.51 -24.01
C PHE A 60 9.33 -11.95 -22.59
N ARG A 61 9.86 -10.72 -22.42
CA ARG A 61 10.05 -10.09 -21.11
C ARG A 61 8.78 -10.15 -20.24
N ASN A 62 7.65 -9.65 -20.76
CA ASN A 62 6.40 -9.64 -20.01
C ASN A 62 5.90 -11.05 -19.66
N THR A 63 6.10 -12.01 -20.56
CA THR A 63 5.76 -13.43 -20.32
C THR A 63 6.63 -14.02 -19.22
N LEU A 64 7.93 -13.75 -19.23
CA LEU A 64 8.87 -14.24 -18.21
C LEU A 64 8.61 -13.60 -16.85
N ILE A 65 8.30 -12.30 -16.80
CA ILE A 65 7.90 -11.60 -15.58
C ILE A 65 6.60 -12.22 -15.01
N SER A 66 5.59 -12.43 -15.87
CA SER A 66 4.32 -13.05 -15.45
C SER A 66 4.50 -14.48 -14.95
N LEU A 67 5.34 -15.27 -15.64
CA LEU A 67 5.66 -16.64 -15.22
C LEU A 67 6.40 -16.66 -13.88
N ASN A 68 7.38 -15.77 -13.70
CA ASN A 68 8.11 -15.64 -12.44
C ASN A 68 7.14 -15.27 -11.30
N SER A 69 6.28 -14.28 -11.52
CA SER A 69 5.27 -13.88 -10.54
C SER A 69 4.29 -15.01 -10.22
N ALA A 70 3.85 -15.77 -11.23
CA ALA A 70 2.98 -16.93 -11.02
C ALA A 70 3.65 -18.03 -10.19
N ILE A 71 4.92 -18.33 -10.45
CA ILE A 71 5.69 -19.31 -9.65
C ILE A 71 5.80 -18.83 -8.19
N TYR A 72 6.15 -17.56 -7.96
CA TYR A 72 6.22 -17.03 -6.60
C TYR A 72 4.87 -17.11 -5.90
N TYR A 73 3.79 -16.73 -6.57
CA TYR A 73 2.44 -16.75 -6.01
C TYR A 73 1.90 -18.16 -5.80
N ASP A 74 1.96 -19.03 -6.81
CA ASP A 74 1.31 -20.34 -6.79
C ASP A 74 2.09 -21.37 -6.00
N VAL A 75 3.43 -21.37 -6.10
CA VAL A 75 4.29 -22.36 -5.47
C VAL A 75 4.74 -21.91 -4.09
N PHE A 76 5.29 -20.70 -3.99
CA PHE A 76 5.87 -20.21 -2.73
C PHE A 76 4.88 -19.44 -1.85
N LYS A 77 3.68 -19.09 -2.36
CA LYS A 77 2.69 -18.25 -1.67
C LYS A 77 3.30 -16.94 -1.19
N GLN A 78 4.14 -16.36 -2.03
CA GLN A 78 4.86 -15.11 -1.79
C GLN A 78 4.71 -14.19 -3.00
N SER A 79 5.05 -12.91 -2.82
CA SER A 79 5.21 -11.97 -3.92
C SER A 79 6.69 -11.86 -4.29
N ASN A 80 6.97 -11.65 -5.56
CA ASN A 80 8.28 -11.18 -6.03
C ASN A 80 8.45 -9.67 -5.88
N GLN A 81 7.39 -8.95 -5.46
CA GLN A 81 7.44 -7.54 -5.10
C GLN A 81 7.70 -7.40 -3.60
N GLN A 82 8.71 -6.58 -3.22
CA GLN A 82 9.14 -6.42 -1.82
C GLN A 82 8.06 -5.84 -0.92
N ASP A 83 7.21 -4.97 -1.49
CA ASP A 83 6.17 -4.27 -0.74
C ASP A 83 4.86 -5.04 -0.60
N VAL A 84 4.79 -6.28 -1.09
CA VAL A 84 3.55 -7.07 -1.11
C VAL A 84 3.69 -8.36 -0.32
N ILE A 85 2.82 -8.54 0.66
CA ILE A 85 2.61 -9.79 1.39
C ILE A 85 1.41 -10.51 0.78
N VAL A 86 1.63 -11.72 0.27
CA VAL A 86 0.56 -12.61 -0.17
C VAL A 86 -0.09 -13.26 1.05
N GLY A 87 -1.34 -12.92 1.27
CA GLY A 87 -2.18 -13.48 2.32
C GLY A 87 -2.97 -14.71 1.86
N THR A 88 -4.00 -15.06 2.62
CA THR A 88 -4.92 -16.16 2.29
C THR A 88 -6.13 -15.64 1.50
N ASN A 89 -6.79 -16.52 0.73
CA ASN A 89 -8.04 -16.23 0.02
C ASN A 89 -8.02 -14.98 -0.89
N GLY A 90 -6.85 -14.72 -1.54
CA GLY A 90 -6.68 -13.59 -2.46
C GLY A 90 -6.42 -12.25 -1.76
N TRP A 91 -6.16 -12.22 -0.46
CA TRP A 91 -5.76 -11.01 0.23
C TRP A 91 -4.30 -10.68 -0.05
N LEU A 92 -4.03 -9.42 -0.39
CA LEU A 92 -2.68 -8.86 -0.45
C LEU A 92 -2.55 -7.77 0.61
N TYR A 93 -1.38 -7.68 1.25
CA TYR A 93 -1.09 -6.69 2.28
C TYR A 93 0.19 -5.92 1.95
N TYR A 94 0.31 -4.73 2.50
CA TYR A 94 1.44 -3.84 2.27
C TYR A 94 2.53 -4.09 3.31
N THR A 95 3.71 -4.48 2.85
CA THR A 95 4.85 -4.85 3.72
C THR A 95 5.26 -3.75 4.70
N PRO A 96 5.30 -2.45 4.33
CA PRO A 96 5.65 -1.39 5.27
C PRO A 96 4.76 -1.29 6.52
N THR A 97 3.52 -1.82 6.46
CA THR A 97 2.63 -1.86 7.64
C THR A 97 2.85 -3.08 8.53
N LEU A 98 3.83 -3.94 8.20
CA LEU A 98 4.03 -5.21 8.89
C LEU A 98 4.51 -5.04 10.33
N ASN A 99 5.43 -4.10 10.58
CA ASN A 99 5.96 -3.89 11.93
C ASN A 99 4.87 -3.37 12.88
N ASP A 100 4.02 -2.44 12.42
CA ASP A 100 2.83 -2.00 13.16
C ASP A 100 1.90 -3.18 13.44
N TYR A 101 1.60 -4.00 12.42
CA TYR A 101 0.79 -5.21 12.59
C TYR A 101 1.38 -6.20 13.63
N LEU A 102 2.70 -6.35 13.63
CA LEU A 102 3.41 -7.25 14.55
C LEU A 102 3.63 -6.64 15.95
N ASN A 103 3.22 -5.39 16.19
CA ASN A 103 3.46 -4.61 17.41
C ASN A 103 4.96 -4.47 17.73
N ARG A 104 5.81 -4.25 16.72
CA ARG A 104 7.28 -4.21 16.90
C ARG A 104 7.87 -2.81 16.94
N ASP A 105 7.14 -1.82 16.41
CA ASP A 105 7.55 -0.41 16.31
C ASP A 105 6.59 0.52 17.06
N ALA A 106 5.97 0.00 18.13
CA ALA A 106 5.05 0.80 18.92
C ALA A 106 5.78 1.99 19.56
N LEU A 107 5.19 3.16 19.46
CA LEU A 107 5.70 4.38 20.09
C LEU A 107 5.78 4.22 21.61
N SER A 108 6.78 4.86 22.21
CA SER A 108 6.91 4.96 23.66
C SER A 108 5.81 5.82 24.27
N ASP A 109 5.57 5.68 25.56
CA ASP A 109 4.55 6.47 26.25
C ASP A 109 4.88 7.97 26.26
N ASN A 110 6.18 8.34 26.22
CA ASN A 110 6.59 9.73 26.05
C ASN A 110 6.21 10.28 24.67
N GLU A 111 6.44 9.51 23.60
CA GLU A 111 6.06 9.91 22.24
C GLU A 111 4.54 10.03 22.12
N ILE A 112 3.77 9.11 22.68
CA ILE A 112 2.31 9.20 22.74
C ILE A 112 1.87 10.48 23.48
N SER A 113 2.50 10.78 24.63
CA SER A 113 2.20 12.00 25.39
C SER A 113 2.50 13.28 24.61
N CYS A 114 3.61 13.29 23.85
CA CYS A 114 3.95 14.41 22.96
C CYS A 114 2.93 14.59 21.84
N ILE A 115 2.46 13.47 21.24
CA ILE A 115 1.41 13.51 20.20
C ILE A 115 0.13 14.08 20.80
N VAL A 116 -0.33 13.55 21.92
CA VAL A 116 -1.55 14.04 22.60
C VAL A 116 -1.46 15.54 22.88
N ARG A 117 -0.33 15.99 23.45
CA ARG A 117 -0.15 17.43 23.73
C ARG A 117 -0.17 18.27 22.44
N THR A 118 0.40 17.77 21.36
CA THR A 118 0.36 18.46 20.06
C THR A 118 -1.07 18.58 19.53
N LEU A 119 -1.87 17.51 19.65
CA LEU A 119 -3.26 17.48 19.20
C LEU A 119 -4.13 18.44 20.05
N GLU A 120 -3.91 18.50 21.38
CA GLU A 120 -4.56 19.48 22.26
C GLU A 120 -4.31 20.92 21.79
N LEU A 121 -3.05 21.26 21.55
CA LEU A 121 -2.66 22.60 21.08
C LEU A 121 -3.27 22.91 19.69
N GLN A 122 -3.32 21.95 18.79
CA GLN A 122 -3.97 22.13 17.50
C GLN A 122 -5.46 22.36 17.65
N GLN A 123 -6.13 21.58 18.49
CA GLN A 123 -7.54 21.76 18.79
C GLN A 123 -7.82 23.13 19.42
N GLU A 124 -7.08 23.51 20.47
CA GLU A 124 -7.19 24.81 21.12
C GLU A 124 -7.04 25.96 20.09
N TYR A 125 -6.04 25.85 19.21
CA TYR A 125 -5.80 26.85 18.16
C TYR A 125 -6.98 26.96 17.19
N VAL A 126 -7.46 25.83 16.64
CA VAL A 126 -8.57 25.83 15.67
C VAL A 126 -9.85 26.38 16.31
N LEU A 127 -10.17 25.93 17.53
CA LEU A 127 -11.35 26.37 18.26
C LEU A 127 -11.29 27.88 18.59
N SER A 128 -10.11 28.44 18.86
CA SER A 128 -9.93 29.88 19.13
C SER A 128 -10.33 30.78 17.96
N TYR A 129 -10.30 30.24 16.73
CA TYR A 129 -10.76 30.90 15.50
C TYR A 129 -12.21 30.53 15.10
N GLY A 130 -12.94 29.83 15.97
CA GLY A 130 -14.32 29.41 15.69
C GLY A 130 -14.43 28.25 14.69
N GLY A 131 -13.34 27.52 14.43
CA GLY A 131 -13.33 26.33 13.60
C GLY A 131 -13.74 25.07 14.34
N ASN A 132 -14.04 24.00 13.63
CA ASN A 132 -14.23 22.65 14.18
C ASN A 132 -12.96 21.84 13.99
N TYR A 133 -12.60 21.05 14.99
CA TYR A 133 -11.43 20.18 14.94
C TYR A 133 -11.86 18.71 15.17
N VAL A 134 -11.39 17.84 14.32
CA VAL A 134 -11.51 16.37 14.52
C VAL A 134 -10.19 15.72 14.14
N PHE A 135 -9.68 14.91 15.04
CA PHE A 135 -8.57 14.03 14.78
C PHE A 135 -9.07 12.61 14.48
N THR A 136 -8.44 11.93 13.54
CA THR A 136 -8.73 10.52 13.25
C THR A 136 -7.52 9.80 12.74
N VAL A 137 -7.50 8.48 12.91
CA VAL A 137 -6.49 7.57 12.32
C VAL A 137 -7.22 6.51 11.52
N VAL A 138 -6.87 6.42 10.24
CA VAL A 138 -7.38 5.35 9.37
C VAL A 138 -6.58 4.08 9.66
N PRO A 139 -7.23 2.98 10.09
CA PRO A 139 -6.53 1.75 10.40
C PRO A 139 -5.97 1.08 9.14
N ASN A 140 -4.81 0.44 9.27
CA ASN A 140 -4.25 -0.40 8.21
C ASN A 140 -5.16 -1.60 7.90
N LYS A 141 -5.14 -2.06 6.66
CA LYS A 141 -5.93 -3.23 6.22
C LYS A 141 -5.68 -4.48 7.07
N ASN A 142 -4.43 -4.75 7.44
CA ASN A 142 -4.08 -5.89 8.30
C ASN A 142 -4.54 -5.73 9.76
N THR A 143 -4.86 -4.52 10.19
CA THR A 143 -5.47 -4.26 11.51
C THR A 143 -6.93 -4.69 11.52
N LEU A 144 -7.69 -4.42 10.45
CA LEU A 144 -9.11 -4.75 10.33
C LEU A 144 -9.34 -6.21 9.86
N TYR A 145 -8.47 -6.73 8.98
CA TYR A 145 -8.62 -8.06 8.38
C TYR A 145 -7.40 -8.96 8.68
N PRO A 146 -7.05 -9.18 9.97
CA PRO A 146 -5.90 -10.00 10.35
C PRO A 146 -6.04 -11.47 9.94
N GLN A 147 -7.25 -11.95 9.72
CA GLN A 147 -7.54 -13.33 9.31
C GLN A 147 -7.01 -13.68 7.92
N GLY A 148 -6.76 -12.68 7.08
CA GLY A 148 -6.15 -12.86 5.77
C GLY A 148 -4.62 -12.88 5.81
N MET A 149 -3.99 -12.48 6.93
CA MET A 149 -2.53 -12.49 7.06
C MET A 149 -1.99 -13.91 7.18
N PRO A 150 -0.81 -14.20 6.59
CA PRO A 150 -0.18 -15.50 6.75
C PRO A 150 0.16 -15.80 8.21
N SER A 151 -0.09 -17.04 8.65
CA SER A 151 0.11 -17.48 10.04
C SER A 151 1.57 -17.41 10.54
N ARG A 152 2.54 -17.29 9.62
CA ARG A 152 3.95 -17.07 9.98
C ARG A 152 4.23 -15.70 10.61
N TYR A 153 3.33 -14.75 10.46
CA TYR A 153 3.44 -13.41 11.04
C TYR A 153 2.75 -13.37 12.41
N ILE A 154 3.54 -13.62 13.45
CA ILE A 154 3.08 -13.70 14.84
C ILE A 154 3.24 -12.33 15.50
N LYS A 155 2.14 -11.78 16.01
CA LYS A 155 2.13 -10.52 16.78
C LYS A 155 2.88 -10.69 18.10
N SER A 156 3.59 -9.65 18.52
CA SER A 156 4.07 -9.59 19.91
C SER A 156 2.89 -9.36 20.86
N ASN A 157 3.13 -9.59 22.16
CA ASN A 157 2.13 -9.29 23.21
C ASN A 157 2.08 -7.81 23.59
N GLU A 158 2.91 -6.96 22.97
CA GLU A 158 2.94 -5.53 23.19
C GLU A 158 1.70 -4.84 22.59
N GLN A 159 1.30 -3.72 23.18
CA GLN A 159 0.29 -2.86 22.57
C GLN A 159 0.89 -2.09 21.40
N ASN A 160 0.17 -2.05 20.27
CA ASN A 160 0.58 -1.22 19.13
C ASN A 160 0.31 0.27 19.38
N THR A 161 0.90 1.11 18.54
CA THR A 161 0.77 2.58 18.61
C THR A 161 -0.70 3.03 18.60
N LEU A 162 -1.53 2.46 17.73
CA LEU A 162 -2.94 2.84 17.63
C LEU A 162 -3.69 2.58 18.94
N THR A 163 -3.46 1.44 19.57
CA THR A 163 -4.09 1.09 20.85
C THR A 163 -3.63 2.04 21.97
N LYS A 164 -2.33 2.30 22.07
CA LYS A 164 -1.78 3.24 23.06
C LYS A 164 -2.34 4.65 22.87
N LEU A 165 -2.36 5.13 21.63
CA LEU A 165 -2.86 6.46 21.28
C LEU A 165 -4.36 6.57 21.60
N THR A 166 -5.17 5.59 21.18
CA THR A 166 -6.62 5.58 21.47
C THR A 166 -6.89 5.60 22.97
N ASN A 167 -6.13 4.82 23.76
CA ASN A 167 -6.27 4.82 25.22
C ASN A 167 -5.89 6.18 25.82
N ALA A 168 -4.83 6.81 25.35
CA ALA A 168 -4.41 8.13 25.81
C ALA A 168 -5.45 9.21 25.47
N LEU A 169 -5.97 9.20 24.23
CA LEU A 169 -6.98 10.15 23.76
C LEU A 169 -8.32 10.02 24.49
N SER A 170 -8.69 8.81 24.94
CA SER A 170 -9.93 8.59 25.71
C SER A 170 -9.98 9.32 27.07
N SER A 171 -8.83 9.78 27.55
CA SER A 171 -8.69 10.54 28.80
C SER A 171 -8.58 12.06 28.58
N THR A 172 -8.84 12.54 27.37
CA THR A 172 -8.74 13.96 26.96
C THR A 172 -10.06 14.46 26.39
N ASP A 173 -10.16 15.78 26.24
CA ASP A 173 -11.28 16.45 25.56
C ASP A 173 -11.03 16.60 24.04
N ILE A 174 -10.04 15.90 23.48
CA ILE A 174 -9.75 15.94 22.04
C ILE A 174 -10.91 15.28 21.28
N HIS A 175 -11.42 15.97 20.28
CA HIS A 175 -12.41 15.42 19.36
C HIS A 175 -11.75 14.34 18.48
N TYR A 176 -11.81 13.10 18.93
CA TYR A 176 -11.21 11.95 18.26
C TYR A 176 -12.26 11.00 17.70
N CYS A 177 -12.31 10.90 16.36
CA CYS A 177 -13.12 9.89 15.68
C CYS A 177 -12.31 8.59 15.55
N ASN A 178 -12.68 7.55 16.32
CA ASN A 178 -12.02 6.24 16.25
C ASN A 178 -12.51 5.44 15.06
N LEU A 179 -11.94 5.67 13.89
CA LEU A 179 -12.33 4.97 12.67
C LEU A 179 -12.07 3.45 12.72
N LYS A 180 -11.14 2.98 13.54
CA LYS A 180 -10.95 1.53 13.71
C LYS A 180 -12.23 0.88 14.24
N ASP A 181 -12.84 1.47 15.27
CA ASP A 181 -14.06 0.90 15.88
C ASP A 181 -15.25 1.05 14.93
N VAL A 182 -15.38 2.20 14.28
CA VAL A 182 -16.44 2.47 13.28
C VAL A 182 -16.38 1.45 12.13
N LEU A 183 -15.20 1.25 11.54
CA LEU A 183 -15.03 0.32 10.41
C LEU A 183 -15.12 -1.14 10.86
N SER A 184 -14.66 -1.48 12.07
CA SER A 184 -14.75 -2.85 12.60
C SER A 184 -16.18 -3.27 12.94
N ALA A 185 -17.08 -2.31 13.16
CA ALA A 185 -18.50 -2.57 13.46
C ALA A 185 -19.32 -2.92 12.20
N GLN A 186 -18.73 -2.83 11.00
CA GLN A 186 -19.43 -3.14 9.75
C GLN A 186 -19.29 -4.62 9.38
N ASP A 187 -20.38 -5.23 8.93
CA ASP A 187 -20.41 -6.63 8.49
C ASP A 187 -19.78 -6.84 7.10
N SER A 188 -19.64 -5.79 6.33
CA SER A 188 -19.13 -5.82 4.95
C SER A 188 -17.62 -5.63 4.87
N ILE A 189 -17.02 -6.11 3.77
CA ILE A 189 -15.61 -5.86 3.48
C ILE A 189 -15.45 -4.41 3.00
N LEU A 190 -14.66 -3.63 3.71
CA LEU A 190 -14.46 -2.19 3.48
C LEU A 190 -13.14 -1.85 2.78
N TYR A 191 -12.28 -2.83 2.53
CA TYR A 191 -11.01 -2.69 1.82
C TYR A 191 -10.98 -3.57 0.58
N HIS A 192 -10.28 -3.11 -0.47
CA HIS A 192 -9.97 -3.97 -1.60
C HIS A 192 -9.06 -5.11 -1.17
N LYS A 193 -9.27 -6.32 -1.69
CA LYS A 193 -8.44 -7.47 -1.33
C LYS A 193 -7.02 -7.36 -1.87
N ASP A 194 -6.88 -6.83 -3.07
CA ASP A 194 -5.67 -6.73 -3.88
C ASP A 194 -5.01 -5.34 -3.87
N ASP A 195 -5.59 -4.38 -3.16
CA ASP A 195 -5.10 -3.02 -3.00
C ASP A 195 -4.99 -2.65 -1.51
N THR A 196 -4.19 -1.63 -1.19
CA THR A 196 -3.99 -1.13 0.19
C THR A 196 -5.13 -0.25 0.69
N HIS A 197 -5.93 0.30 -0.21
CA HIS A 197 -6.95 1.28 0.10
C HIS A 197 -8.28 0.65 0.53
N TRP A 198 -9.05 1.40 1.30
CA TRP A 198 -10.46 1.10 1.47
C TRP A 198 -11.20 1.18 0.13
N ASN A 199 -12.27 0.42 0.00
CA ASN A 199 -13.15 0.50 -1.15
C ASN A 199 -14.15 1.67 -1.00
N ASN A 200 -14.98 1.91 -2.00
CA ASN A 200 -15.95 3.01 -1.98
C ASN A 200 -16.90 2.95 -0.78
N HIS A 201 -17.26 1.74 -0.34
CA HIS A 201 -18.10 1.57 0.85
C HIS A 201 -17.33 1.97 2.14
N GLY A 202 -16.08 1.52 2.28
CA GLY A 202 -15.24 1.92 3.43
C GLY A 202 -15.00 3.42 3.48
N ALA A 203 -14.76 4.04 2.30
CA ALA A 203 -14.59 5.48 2.20
C ALA A 203 -15.87 6.23 2.62
N LEU A 204 -17.06 5.75 2.23
CA LEU A 204 -18.33 6.34 2.59
C LEU A 204 -18.62 6.22 4.10
N VAL A 205 -18.37 5.05 4.69
CA VAL A 205 -18.51 4.85 6.14
C VAL A 205 -17.59 5.80 6.90
N GLY A 206 -16.33 5.93 6.46
CA GLY A 206 -15.37 6.86 7.05
C GLY A 206 -15.80 8.33 6.89
N TYR A 207 -16.29 8.71 5.71
CA TYR A 207 -16.80 10.05 5.43
C TYR A 207 -17.92 10.43 6.39
N ASN A 208 -18.98 9.62 6.49
CA ASN A 208 -20.11 9.89 7.38
C ASN A 208 -19.64 10.01 8.83
N ALA A 209 -18.83 9.06 9.32
CA ALA A 209 -18.36 9.07 10.70
C ALA A 209 -17.53 10.33 11.04
N ILE A 210 -16.63 10.75 10.16
CA ILE A 210 -15.80 11.94 10.39
C ILE A 210 -16.67 13.20 10.45
N LEU A 211 -17.64 13.35 9.55
CA LEU A 211 -18.48 14.54 9.51
C LEU A 211 -19.50 14.59 10.66
N ASP A 212 -20.00 13.43 11.10
CA ASP A 212 -20.83 13.34 12.31
C ASP A 212 -20.06 13.79 13.56
N TYR A 213 -18.81 13.31 13.71
CA TYR A 213 -17.95 13.75 14.81
C TYR A 213 -17.58 15.23 14.73
N ALA A 214 -17.42 15.76 13.54
CA ALA A 214 -17.17 17.20 13.33
C ALA A 214 -18.40 18.08 13.54
N ILE A 215 -19.59 17.47 13.70
CA ILE A 215 -20.88 18.18 13.79
C ILE A 215 -21.07 19.10 12.55
N VAL A 216 -20.62 18.64 11.40
CA VAL A 216 -20.77 19.36 10.13
C VAL A 216 -22.00 18.84 9.40
N PRO A 217 -22.98 19.71 9.07
CA PRO A 217 -24.11 19.30 8.24
C PRO A 217 -23.62 18.73 6.91
N HIS A 218 -23.98 17.50 6.60
CA HIS A 218 -23.61 16.82 5.38
C HIS A 218 -24.74 15.92 4.86
N ASN A 219 -24.63 15.48 3.61
CA ASN A 219 -25.56 14.52 3.08
C ASN A 219 -25.10 13.11 3.46
N GLU A 220 -25.93 12.40 4.20
CA GLU A 220 -25.76 10.96 4.41
C GLU A 220 -26.09 10.22 3.12
N TYR A 221 -25.08 9.67 2.46
CA TYR A 221 -25.28 8.80 1.31
C TYR A 221 -25.51 7.37 1.80
N SER A 222 -26.65 6.79 1.38
CA SER A 222 -26.94 5.39 1.68
C SER A 222 -26.00 4.46 0.93
N THR A 223 -25.44 3.48 1.63
CA THR A 223 -24.59 2.42 1.06
C THR A 223 -25.34 1.49 0.10
N VAL A 224 -26.66 1.56 0.06
CA VAL A 224 -27.54 0.65 -0.73
C VAL A 224 -27.47 0.92 -2.23
N SER A 225 -26.90 2.03 -2.69
CA SER A 225 -26.87 2.41 -4.12
C SER A 225 -25.57 2.07 -4.84
N PHE A 226 -24.60 1.45 -4.20
CA PHE A 226 -23.36 1.02 -4.85
C PHE A 226 -23.48 -0.42 -5.36
N ASN A 227 -23.99 -0.59 -6.57
CA ASN A 227 -23.85 -1.85 -7.27
C ASN A 227 -22.37 -2.05 -7.63
N SER A 228 -21.81 -3.14 -7.11
CA SER A 228 -20.47 -3.65 -7.42
C SER A 228 -20.35 -4.07 -8.88
#